data_4a1978fe2176f5ae230ac5c41811b421
#
_entry.id   4a1978fe2176f5ae230ac5c41811b421
#
_cell.length_a   1.000
_cell.length_b   1.000
_cell.length_c   1.000
_cell.angle_alpha   90.00
_cell.angle_beta   90.00
_cell.angle_gamma   90.00
#
_symmetry.space_group_name_H-M   'P 1'
#
loop_
_entity.id
_entity.type
_entity.pdbx_description
1 polymer ?
#
loop_
_entity_poly.entity_id
_entity_poly.type
_entity_poly.pdbx_seq_one_letter_code
_entity_poly.pdbx_strand_id
1 'polypeptide(L)'
;MKKFLAVLLMLAMLLCGAAFAENTAPALTKDVVVLFTSDVHCGIDQGWGYAGVANMRNSLQADNHVVLVDDGDAIQGETIGTLTKGSAIIELMNAVGYDIAIPGNHEFDYGMENFLELTKQAKFPYISANFTCLDALVFAPYVIKEFDGVKIAFVGMTTPNTITSSTPVYFQDEEGNFIYGFMQDETGDKLYAAVQSAVDAARAEGATYVVAMGHMGIEESCSPYMSTCLLYTSPSPRDGATSR
;
A
#
# COMPACT_ATOMS: atom_id res chain seq x y z
N MET A 1 45.17 28.00 39.04
CA MET A 1 44.79 26.70 38.39
C MET A 1 43.46 26.13 38.90
N LYS A 2 43.19 25.94 40.19
CA LYS A 2 41.94 25.36 40.72
C LYS A 2 40.67 26.15 40.35
N LYS A 3 40.69 27.49 40.28
CA LYS A 3 39.54 28.31 39.90
C LYS A 3 39.26 28.28 38.41
N PHE A 4 40.26 28.08 37.56
CA PHE A 4 40.09 27.93 36.10
C PHE A 4 39.49 26.58 35.74
N LEU A 5 39.85 25.52 36.48
CA LEU A 5 39.30 24.18 36.27
C LEU A 5 37.81 24.10 36.67
N ALA A 6 37.41 24.82 37.73
CA ALA A 6 36.01 24.88 38.17
C ALA A 6 35.11 25.61 37.14
N VAL A 7 35.60 26.69 36.53
CA VAL A 7 34.88 27.44 35.49
C VAL A 7 34.75 26.59 34.22
N LEU A 8 35.78 25.83 33.83
CA LEU A 8 35.76 24.95 32.70
C LEU A 8 34.76 23.75 32.88
N LEU A 9 34.71 23.21 34.11
CA LEU A 9 33.74 22.16 34.47
C LEU A 9 32.30 22.68 34.49
N MET A 10 32.03 23.89 34.98
CA MET A 10 30.71 24.52 34.91
C MET A 10 30.28 24.82 33.47
N LEU A 11 31.20 25.28 32.62
CA LEU A 11 30.90 25.51 31.19
C LEU A 11 30.63 24.22 30.45
N ALA A 12 31.32 23.10 30.76
CA ALA A 12 31.09 21.80 30.22
C ALA A 12 29.73 21.22 30.67
N MET A 13 29.31 21.44 31.91
CA MET A 13 27.97 21.03 32.37
C MET A 13 26.85 21.88 31.77
N LEU A 14 27.06 23.16 31.49
CA LEU A 14 26.11 24.00 30.77
C LEU A 14 25.97 23.61 29.29
N LEU A 15 27.05 23.15 28.65
CA LEU A 15 27.02 22.63 27.27
C LEU A 15 26.41 21.23 27.18
N CYS A 16 26.57 20.37 28.20
CA CYS A 16 25.87 19.08 28.26
C CYS A 16 24.37 19.22 28.58
N GLY A 17 23.96 20.26 29.30
CA GLY A 17 22.55 20.52 29.62
C GLY A 17 21.72 21.02 28.42
N ALA A 18 22.35 21.50 27.35
CA ALA A 18 21.68 21.98 26.14
C ALA A 18 21.41 20.87 25.10
N ALA A 19 21.85 19.64 25.36
CA ALA A 19 21.73 18.52 24.43
C ALA A 19 20.56 17.53 24.73
N PHE A 20 19.80 17.77 25.80
CA PHE A 20 18.53 17.09 26.03
C PHE A 20 17.36 17.99 25.59
N ALA A 21 17.35 18.41 24.32
CA ALA A 21 16.09 18.63 23.68
C ALA A 21 15.43 17.25 23.66
N GLU A 22 14.42 17.04 24.49
CA GLU A 22 13.51 15.90 24.32
C GLU A 22 13.08 15.94 22.87
N ASN A 23 13.62 15.02 22.09
CA ASN A 23 13.15 14.76 20.74
C ASN A 23 11.80 14.08 20.93
N THR A 24 10.77 14.85 21.32
CA THR A 24 9.41 14.37 21.39
C THR A 24 9.07 14.01 19.97
N ALA A 25 8.99 12.71 19.71
CA ALA A 25 8.54 12.21 18.42
C ALA A 25 7.22 12.92 18.07
N PRO A 26 7.03 13.33 16.82
CA PRO A 26 5.78 13.97 16.40
C PRO A 26 4.62 13.08 16.83
N ALA A 27 3.62 13.68 17.48
CA ALA A 27 2.42 12.99 17.94
C ALA A 27 1.25 13.41 17.08
N LEU A 28 0.46 12.43 16.66
CA LEU A 28 -0.80 12.69 15.96
C LEU A 28 -1.74 13.54 16.82
N THR A 29 -2.29 14.58 16.24
CA THR A 29 -3.31 15.44 16.89
C THR A 29 -4.71 14.90 16.69
N LYS A 30 -4.90 14.07 15.65
CA LYS A 30 -6.13 13.36 15.31
C LYS A 30 -5.81 11.91 14.99
N ASP A 31 -6.81 11.05 15.10
CA ASP A 31 -6.68 9.66 14.64
C ASP A 31 -6.48 9.60 13.13
N VAL A 32 -5.71 8.61 12.68
CA VAL A 32 -5.61 8.27 11.26
C VAL A 32 -6.53 7.08 10.99
N VAL A 33 -7.57 7.32 10.20
CA VAL A 33 -8.55 6.31 9.80
C VAL A 33 -8.24 5.87 8.38
N VAL A 34 -7.98 4.58 8.20
CA VAL A 34 -7.85 3.96 6.89
C VAL A 34 -9.18 3.32 6.52
N LEU A 35 -9.85 3.87 5.52
CA LEU A 35 -11.00 3.25 4.87
C LEU A 35 -10.50 2.44 3.68
N PHE A 36 -11.01 1.24 3.50
CA PHE A 36 -10.64 0.42 2.36
C PHE A 36 -11.85 -0.18 1.67
N THR A 37 -11.74 -0.37 0.36
CA THR A 37 -12.62 -1.17 -0.47
C THR A 37 -11.81 -2.29 -1.10
N SER A 38 -12.45 -3.41 -1.40
CA SER A 38 -11.89 -4.57 -2.07
C SER A 38 -12.99 -5.27 -2.84
N ASP A 39 -12.67 -5.84 -3.99
CA ASP A 39 -13.59 -6.68 -4.76
C ASP A 39 -14.94 -6.00 -5.08
N VAL A 40 -14.89 -4.71 -5.41
CA VAL A 40 -16.09 -3.92 -5.71
C VAL A 40 -16.72 -4.34 -7.03
N HIS A 41 -15.92 -4.84 -7.98
CA HIS A 41 -16.37 -5.39 -9.26
C HIS A 41 -17.43 -4.53 -9.97
N CYS A 42 -17.16 -3.22 -10.06
CA CYS A 42 -18.08 -2.24 -10.66
C CYS A 42 -19.43 -2.10 -9.95
N GLY A 43 -19.57 -2.55 -8.71
CA GLY A 43 -20.79 -2.46 -7.91
C GLY A 43 -21.06 -1.03 -7.42
N ILE A 44 -21.59 -0.17 -8.31
CA ILE A 44 -21.75 1.27 -8.07
C ILE A 44 -22.68 1.56 -6.89
N ASP A 45 -23.76 0.79 -6.78
CA ASP A 45 -24.85 0.95 -5.82
C ASP A 45 -25.06 -0.29 -4.93
N GLN A 46 -24.19 -1.27 -5.01
CA GLN A 46 -24.26 -2.45 -4.15
C GLN A 46 -23.72 -2.14 -2.75
N GLY A 47 -24.38 -2.70 -1.74
CA GLY A 47 -24.02 -2.40 -0.35
C GLY A 47 -24.13 -0.90 -0.04
N TRP A 48 -23.03 -0.26 0.30
CA TRP A 48 -22.98 1.18 0.50
C TRP A 48 -22.78 1.96 -0.80
N GLY A 49 -22.25 1.32 -1.83
CA GLY A 49 -21.87 1.93 -3.08
C GLY A 49 -20.86 3.07 -2.93
N TYR A 50 -20.41 3.61 -4.07
CA TYR A 50 -19.44 4.73 -4.05
C TYR A 50 -19.97 5.99 -3.35
N ALA A 51 -21.29 6.26 -3.43
CA ALA A 51 -21.89 7.38 -2.72
C ALA A 51 -21.84 7.21 -1.20
N GLY A 52 -22.06 6.00 -0.69
CA GLY A 52 -21.94 5.70 0.74
C GLY A 52 -20.50 5.80 1.23
N VAL A 53 -19.53 5.32 0.45
CA VAL A 53 -18.10 5.46 0.75
C VAL A 53 -17.70 6.94 0.82
N ALA A 54 -18.12 7.75 -0.15
CA ALA A 54 -17.89 9.20 -0.16
C ALA A 54 -18.47 9.88 1.08
N ASN A 55 -19.71 9.52 1.45
CA ASN A 55 -20.36 10.07 2.63
C ASN A 55 -19.63 9.68 3.92
N MET A 56 -19.22 8.43 4.07
CA MET A 56 -18.43 7.96 5.23
C MET A 56 -17.10 8.70 5.32
N ARG A 57 -16.35 8.78 4.20
CA ARG A 57 -15.10 9.53 4.14
C ARG A 57 -15.28 10.98 4.60
N ASN A 58 -16.26 11.69 4.03
CA ASN A 58 -16.52 13.09 4.37
C ASN A 58 -16.91 13.28 5.84
N SER A 59 -17.70 12.36 6.40
CA SER A 59 -18.11 12.41 7.80
C SER A 59 -16.91 12.22 8.75
N LEU A 60 -16.02 11.29 8.43
CA LEU A 60 -14.85 11.00 9.25
C LEU A 60 -13.78 12.09 9.16
N GLN A 61 -13.64 12.76 8.01
CA GLN A 61 -12.66 13.83 7.82
C GLN A 61 -12.86 15.05 8.71
N ALA A 62 -14.05 15.23 9.28
CA ALA A 62 -14.31 16.33 10.21
C ALA A 62 -13.38 16.27 11.44
N ASP A 63 -13.14 15.06 11.97
CA ASP A 63 -12.44 14.86 13.24
C ASP A 63 -11.16 14.01 13.10
N ASN A 64 -10.89 13.41 11.92
CA ASN A 64 -9.80 12.48 11.69
C ASN A 64 -8.98 12.84 10.45
N HIS A 65 -7.77 12.32 10.38
CA HIS A 65 -7.06 12.15 9.11
C HIS A 65 -7.59 10.89 8.43
N VAL A 66 -8.12 11.00 7.22
CA VAL A 66 -8.72 9.86 6.51
C VAL A 66 -7.91 9.54 5.27
N VAL A 67 -7.55 8.28 5.11
CA VAL A 67 -6.95 7.71 3.90
C VAL A 67 -7.92 6.68 3.33
N LEU A 68 -8.38 6.87 2.10
CA LEU A 68 -9.26 5.94 1.42
C LEU A 68 -8.44 5.16 0.39
N VAL A 69 -8.39 3.84 0.54
CA VAL A 69 -7.61 2.95 -0.31
C VAL A 69 -8.48 1.90 -0.98
N ASP A 70 -7.99 1.36 -2.09
CA ASP A 70 -8.62 0.24 -2.78
C ASP A 70 -7.65 -0.95 -2.87
N ASP A 71 -8.10 -2.11 -2.41
CA ASP A 71 -7.30 -3.33 -2.39
C ASP A 71 -7.52 -4.21 -3.65
N GLY A 72 -7.96 -3.60 -4.76
CA GLY A 72 -8.04 -4.23 -6.07
C GLY A 72 -9.41 -4.83 -6.42
N ASP A 73 -9.51 -5.29 -7.66
CA ASP A 73 -10.71 -5.85 -8.29
C ASP A 73 -11.88 -4.84 -8.35
N ALA A 74 -11.56 -3.59 -8.66
CA ALA A 74 -12.54 -2.51 -8.74
C ALA A 74 -13.17 -2.39 -10.13
N ILE A 75 -12.37 -2.50 -11.21
CA ILE A 75 -12.73 -2.00 -12.55
C ILE A 75 -13.42 -3.01 -13.46
N GLN A 76 -13.41 -4.30 -13.10
CA GLN A 76 -14.04 -5.39 -13.84
C GLN A 76 -15.29 -5.87 -13.11
N GLY A 77 -16.33 -6.25 -13.83
CA GLY A 77 -17.57 -6.81 -13.26
C GLY A 77 -18.81 -6.38 -14.02
N GLU A 78 -19.71 -5.68 -13.37
CA GLU A 78 -21.01 -5.26 -13.86
C GLU A 78 -20.98 -4.67 -15.29
N THR A 79 -22.18 -4.50 -15.89
CA THR A 79 -22.34 -4.03 -17.29
C THR A 79 -21.53 -2.75 -17.56
N ILE A 80 -21.44 -1.82 -16.60
CA ILE A 80 -20.70 -0.58 -16.79
C ILE A 80 -19.20 -0.83 -16.94
N GLY A 81 -18.62 -1.78 -16.21
CA GLY A 81 -17.24 -2.19 -16.36
C GLY A 81 -16.96 -2.70 -17.77
N THR A 82 -17.81 -3.61 -18.25
CA THR A 82 -17.68 -4.16 -19.60
C THR A 82 -17.81 -3.09 -20.69
N LEU A 83 -18.80 -2.19 -20.60
CA LEU A 83 -19.04 -1.15 -21.61
C LEU A 83 -17.94 -0.10 -21.66
N THR A 84 -17.36 0.24 -20.52
CA THR A 84 -16.37 1.33 -20.40
C THR A 84 -14.95 0.82 -20.22
N LYS A 85 -14.74 -0.50 -20.16
CA LYS A 85 -13.47 -1.15 -19.85
C LYS A 85 -12.82 -0.57 -18.57
N GLY A 86 -13.67 -0.27 -17.58
CA GLY A 86 -13.27 0.22 -16.27
C GLY A 86 -13.10 1.74 -16.14
N SER A 87 -13.13 2.53 -17.24
CA SER A 87 -12.86 3.97 -17.15
C SER A 87 -13.89 4.74 -16.30
N ALA A 88 -15.18 4.37 -16.37
CA ALA A 88 -16.22 4.97 -15.54
C ALA A 88 -15.97 4.73 -14.04
N ILE A 89 -15.38 3.60 -13.67
CA ILE A 89 -15.05 3.31 -12.28
C ILE A 89 -13.89 4.19 -11.81
N ILE A 90 -12.84 4.35 -12.63
CA ILE A 90 -11.75 5.28 -12.31
C ILE A 90 -12.28 6.72 -12.14
N GLU A 91 -13.24 7.15 -12.96
CA GLU A 91 -13.88 8.47 -12.80
C GLU A 91 -14.64 8.57 -11.47
N LEU A 92 -15.37 7.53 -11.07
CA LEU A 92 -16.05 7.47 -9.77
C LEU A 92 -15.07 7.47 -8.61
N MET A 93 -14.02 6.65 -8.66
CA MET A 93 -12.97 6.63 -7.63
C MET A 93 -12.29 8.02 -7.50
N ASN A 94 -12.02 8.68 -8.62
CA ASN A 94 -11.51 10.05 -8.64
C ASN A 94 -12.48 11.04 -7.97
N ALA A 95 -13.78 10.89 -8.20
CA ALA A 95 -14.82 11.76 -7.65
C ALA A 95 -15.02 11.54 -6.14
N VAL A 96 -14.93 10.29 -5.68
CA VAL A 96 -14.99 9.91 -4.26
C VAL A 96 -13.74 10.37 -3.52
N GLY A 97 -12.61 10.44 -4.21
CA GLY A 97 -11.34 10.90 -3.67
C GLY A 97 -10.53 9.77 -3.04
N TYR A 98 -10.37 8.67 -3.77
CA TYR A 98 -9.40 7.64 -3.37
C TYR A 98 -7.99 8.21 -3.30
N ASP A 99 -7.22 7.71 -2.36
CA ASP A 99 -5.87 8.17 -2.08
C ASP A 99 -4.79 7.24 -2.63
N ILE A 100 -5.06 5.93 -2.70
CA ILE A 100 -4.13 4.89 -3.13
C ILE A 100 -4.95 3.70 -3.62
N ALA A 101 -4.43 2.95 -4.60
CA ALA A 101 -4.97 1.65 -4.99
C ALA A 101 -3.85 0.65 -5.26
N ILE A 102 -4.18 -0.64 -5.18
CA ILE A 102 -3.35 -1.72 -5.68
C ILE A 102 -4.10 -2.46 -6.78
N PRO A 103 -3.41 -3.10 -7.74
CA PRO A 103 -4.09 -4.00 -8.66
C PRO A 103 -4.46 -5.31 -7.97
N GLY A 104 -5.70 -5.76 -8.17
CA GLY A 104 -6.12 -7.14 -7.97
C GLY A 104 -5.84 -7.98 -9.22
N ASN A 105 -6.44 -9.16 -9.33
CA ASN A 105 -6.27 -10.00 -10.51
C ASN A 105 -7.20 -9.60 -11.66
N HIS A 106 -8.32 -8.98 -11.39
CA HIS A 106 -9.29 -8.58 -12.42
C HIS A 106 -9.03 -7.20 -13.04
N GLU A 107 -8.07 -6.43 -12.56
CA GLU A 107 -7.63 -5.20 -13.21
C GLU A 107 -7.11 -5.44 -14.63
N PHE A 108 -6.63 -6.64 -14.93
CA PHE A 108 -6.02 -6.99 -16.21
C PHE A 108 -7.03 -7.58 -17.23
N ASP A 109 -8.28 -7.82 -16.87
CA ASP A 109 -9.24 -8.55 -17.71
C ASP A 109 -9.64 -7.80 -18.98
N TYR A 110 -9.49 -6.49 -19.02
CA TYR A 110 -9.69 -5.71 -20.23
C TYR A 110 -8.36 -5.43 -21.01
N GLY A 111 -7.30 -6.14 -20.67
CA GLY A 111 -5.97 -6.07 -21.27
C GLY A 111 -5.01 -5.16 -20.53
N MET A 112 -3.71 -5.51 -20.61
CA MET A 112 -2.64 -4.79 -19.94
C MET A 112 -2.57 -3.32 -20.35
N GLU A 113 -2.62 -3.04 -21.66
CA GLU A 113 -2.55 -1.68 -22.19
C GLU A 113 -3.69 -0.82 -21.65
N ASN A 114 -4.92 -1.37 -21.63
CA ASN A 114 -6.07 -0.68 -21.06
C ASN A 114 -5.87 -0.35 -19.59
N PHE A 115 -5.44 -1.31 -18.77
CA PHE A 115 -5.20 -1.06 -17.36
C PHE A 115 -4.13 0.03 -17.14
N LEU A 116 -2.98 -0.06 -17.83
CA LEU A 116 -1.92 0.93 -17.72
C LEU A 116 -2.38 2.34 -18.17
N GLU A 117 -3.32 2.42 -19.12
CA GLU A 117 -3.91 3.72 -19.51
C GLU A 117 -4.88 4.24 -18.43
N LEU A 118 -5.65 3.37 -17.79
CA LEU A 118 -6.53 3.73 -16.68
C LEU A 118 -5.75 4.25 -15.47
N THR A 119 -4.58 3.69 -15.18
CA THR A 119 -3.75 4.18 -14.07
C THR A 119 -3.25 5.62 -14.29
N LYS A 120 -3.11 6.06 -15.54
CA LYS A 120 -2.77 7.45 -15.86
C LYS A 120 -3.96 8.41 -15.69
N GLN A 121 -5.20 7.90 -15.81
CA GLN A 121 -6.43 8.68 -15.62
C GLN A 121 -6.79 8.78 -14.12
N ALA A 122 -6.31 7.85 -13.30
CA ALA A 122 -6.47 7.89 -11.86
C ALA A 122 -5.74 9.10 -11.25
N LYS A 123 -6.41 9.80 -10.32
CA LYS A 123 -5.83 10.92 -9.55
C LYS A 123 -5.13 10.44 -8.28
N PHE A 124 -4.98 9.17 -8.13
CA PHE A 124 -4.31 8.47 -7.04
C PHE A 124 -3.30 7.47 -7.63
N PRO A 125 -2.22 7.17 -6.93
CA PRO A 125 -1.25 6.19 -7.40
C PRO A 125 -1.81 4.76 -7.27
N TYR A 126 -1.53 3.92 -8.27
CA TYR A 126 -1.46 2.48 -8.08
C TYR A 126 -0.07 2.11 -7.58
N ILE A 127 0.01 1.24 -6.58
CA ILE A 127 1.26 0.76 -5.99
C ILE A 127 1.31 -0.76 -5.99
N SER A 128 2.50 -1.34 -6.18
CA SER A 128 2.72 -2.78 -6.03
C SER A 128 4.20 -3.08 -5.87
N ALA A 129 4.55 -3.80 -4.82
CA ALA A 129 5.93 -4.22 -4.55
C ALA A 129 6.36 -5.44 -5.38
N ASN A 130 5.42 -6.08 -6.09
CA ASN A 130 5.69 -7.32 -6.78
C ASN A 130 5.20 -7.40 -8.23
N PHE A 131 4.50 -6.39 -8.74
CA PHE A 131 4.12 -6.36 -10.15
C PHE A 131 5.27 -5.83 -11.00
N THR A 132 5.75 -6.65 -11.93
CA THR A 132 6.95 -6.37 -12.74
C THR A 132 6.68 -6.47 -14.24
N CYS A 133 7.50 -5.75 -15.01
CA CYS A 133 7.68 -5.93 -16.44
C CYS A 133 9.17 -6.08 -16.72
N LEU A 134 9.59 -7.19 -17.32
CA LEU A 134 11.01 -7.51 -17.58
C LEU A 134 11.86 -7.30 -16.30
N ASP A 135 11.38 -7.85 -15.18
CA ASP A 135 11.98 -7.79 -13.84
C ASP A 135 12.04 -6.40 -13.20
N ALA A 136 11.62 -5.33 -13.86
CA ALA A 136 11.48 -4.00 -13.26
C ALA A 136 10.07 -3.81 -12.70
N LEU A 137 9.95 -3.15 -11.54
CA LEU A 137 8.64 -2.78 -10.98
C LEU A 137 7.89 -1.84 -11.94
N VAL A 138 6.61 -2.15 -12.19
CA VAL A 138 5.73 -1.32 -13.01
C VAL A 138 5.24 -0.10 -12.24
N PHE A 139 4.97 -0.27 -10.94
CA PHE A 139 4.53 0.79 -10.04
C PHE A 139 5.52 0.99 -8.90
N ALA A 140 5.40 2.12 -8.20
CA ALA A 140 6.10 2.30 -6.94
C ALA A 140 5.67 1.20 -5.94
N PRO A 141 6.60 0.63 -5.17
CA PRO A 141 6.26 -0.44 -4.22
C PRO A 141 5.47 0.06 -3.02
N TYR A 142 5.58 1.33 -2.69
CA TYR A 142 4.89 1.99 -1.58
C TYR A 142 4.71 3.48 -1.83
N VAL A 143 3.87 4.09 -1.00
CA VAL A 143 3.72 5.54 -0.88
C VAL A 143 3.74 5.92 0.60
N ILE A 144 4.33 7.08 0.93
CA ILE A 144 4.32 7.61 2.29
C ILE A 144 3.35 8.80 2.37
N LYS A 145 2.43 8.74 3.33
CA LYS A 145 1.57 9.85 3.73
C LYS A 145 2.07 10.39 5.07
N GLU A 146 2.06 11.71 5.22
CA GLU A 146 2.51 12.36 6.46
C GLU A 146 1.34 13.10 7.10
N PHE A 147 1.14 12.87 8.40
CA PHE A 147 0.11 13.49 9.23
C PHE A 147 0.77 14.01 10.50
N ASP A 148 0.70 15.31 10.75
CA ASP A 148 1.26 15.95 11.96
C ASP A 148 2.75 15.60 12.20
N GLY A 149 3.50 15.39 11.11
CA GLY A 149 4.91 14.98 11.19
C GLY A 149 5.12 13.46 11.35
N VAL A 150 4.05 12.67 11.49
CA VAL A 150 4.11 11.21 11.54
C VAL A 150 3.97 10.64 10.13
N LYS A 151 4.96 9.87 9.70
CA LYS A 151 4.99 9.21 8.40
C LYS A 151 4.39 7.80 8.48
N ILE A 152 3.40 7.53 7.62
CA ILE A 152 2.77 6.22 7.45
C ILE A 152 3.00 5.77 6.01
N ALA A 153 3.68 4.63 5.84
CA ALA A 153 3.86 4.01 4.54
C ALA A 153 2.72 3.05 4.23
N PHE A 154 2.27 3.04 2.99
CA PHE A 154 1.34 2.06 2.45
C PHE A 154 2.12 1.24 1.42
N VAL A 155 2.22 -0.06 1.61
CA VAL A 155 2.96 -1.01 0.75
C VAL A 155 1.95 -1.90 0.05
N GLY A 156 1.97 -1.92 -1.29
CA GLY A 156 1.03 -2.69 -2.10
C GLY A 156 1.57 -4.05 -2.49
N MET A 157 0.69 -5.05 -2.57
CA MET A 157 1.00 -6.37 -3.12
C MET A 157 -0.21 -6.99 -3.82
N THR A 158 0.07 -7.66 -4.92
CA THR A 158 -0.93 -8.35 -5.74
C THR A 158 -0.65 -9.85 -5.72
N THR A 159 -1.70 -10.67 -5.68
CA THR A 159 -1.54 -12.13 -5.70
C THR A 159 -0.75 -12.60 -6.93
N PRO A 160 0.30 -13.40 -6.75
CA PRO A 160 1.01 -14.02 -7.88
C PRO A 160 0.12 -14.91 -8.75
N ASN A 161 -1.01 -15.39 -8.22
CA ASN A 161 -2.00 -16.16 -8.97
C ASN A 161 -2.65 -15.38 -10.11
N THR A 162 -2.51 -14.07 -10.15
CA THR A 162 -3.00 -13.18 -11.20
C THR A 162 -2.63 -13.67 -12.60
N ILE A 163 -1.43 -14.26 -12.77
CA ILE A 163 -0.99 -14.86 -14.05
C ILE A 163 -1.99 -15.89 -14.59
N THR A 164 -2.66 -16.62 -13.71
CA THR A 164 -3.59 -17.72 -14.07
C THR A 164 -5.05 -17.39 -13.80
N SER A 165 -5.33 -16.48 -12.87
CA SER A 165 -6.71 -16.08 -12.51
C SER A 165 -7.26 -14.97 -13.42
N SER A 166 -6.39 -14.24 -14.11
CA SER A 166 -6.75 -13.35 -15.21
C SER A 166 -6.52 -14.05 -16.57
N THR A 167 -6.27 -13.30 -17.62
CA THR A 167 -6.04 -13.80 -18.98
C THR A 167 -4.54 -13.84 -19.29
N PRO A 168 -3.88 -15.02 -19.27
CA PRO A 168 -2.41 -15.14 -19.34
C PRO A 168 -1.77 -14.44 -20.55
N VAL A 169 -2.46 -14.36 -21.70
CA VAL A 169 -1.92 -13.72 -22.90
C VAL A 169 -1.64 -12.22 -22.71
N TYR A 170 -2.30 -11.57 -21.77
CA TYR A 170 -2.08 -10.13 -21.48
C TYR A 170 -0.78 -9.87 -20.74
N PHE A 171 -0.11 -10.91 -20.26
CA PHE A 171 1.20 -10.83 -19.58
C PHE A 171 2.37 -11.24 -20.48
N GLN A 172 2.10 -11.54 -21.76
CA GLN A 172 3.06 -12.08 -22.72
C GLN A 172 3.38 -11.07 -23.82
N ASP A 173 4.54 -11.25 -24.45
CA ASP A 173 4.91 -10.62 -25.70
C ASP A 173 4.24 -11.32 -26.92
N GLU A 174 4.55 -10.83 -28.14
CA GLU A 174 4.00 -11.40 -29.39
C GLU A 174 4.50 -12.83 -29.66
N GLU A 175 5.62 -13.22 -29.09
CA GLU A 175 6.19 -14.57 -29.17
C GLU A 175 5.63 -15.52 -28.11
N GLY A 176 4.81 -15.04 -27.18
CA GLY A 176 4.20 -15.83 -26.10
C GLY A 176 5.08 -15.98 -24.85
N ASN A 177 6.17 -15.22 -24.73
CA ASN A 177 6.98 -15.21 -23.52
C ASN A 177 6.36 -14.28 -22.48
N PHE A 178 6.32 -14.72 -21.21
CA PHE A 178 5.88 -13.85 -20.13
C PHE A 178 6.88 -12.72 -19.90
N ILE A 179 6.44 -11.49 -20.11
CA ILE A 179 7.21 -10.26 -19.84
C ILE A 179 6.73 -9.54 -18.59
N TYR A 180 5.49 -9.82 -18.14
CA TYR A 180 4.97 -9.36 -16.86
C TYR A 180 4.94 -10.48 -15.85
N GLY A 181 5.12 -10.14 -14.57
CA GLY A 181 5.11 -11.10 -13.47
C GLY A 181 4.74 -10.47 -12.14
N PHE A 182 4.51 -11.32 -11.15
CA PHE A 182 4.11 -10.93 -9.79
C PHE A 182 5.07 -11.53 -8.74
N MET A 183 6.32 -11.73 -9.11
CA MET A 183 7.36 -12.34 -8.26
C MET A 183 6.96 -13.72 -7.73
N GLN A 184 6.27 -14.49 -8.59
CA GLN A 184 5.80 -15.83 -8.26
C GLN A 184 6.97 -16.83 -8.14
N ASP A 185 6.86 -17.72 -7.18
CA ASP A 185 7.68 -18.92 -7.02
C ASP A 185 6.87 -19.99 -6.25
N GLU A 186 7.47 -21.16 -6.03
CA GLU A 186 6.78 -22.28 -5.36
C GLU A 186 6.62 -22.07 -3.85
N THR A 187 7.41 -21.20 -3.24
CA THR A 187 7.48 -21.02 -1.78
C THR A 187 6.86 -19.70 -1.30
N GLY A 188 6.77 -18.70 -2.18
CA GLY A 188 6.39 -17.34 -1.83
C GLY A 188 7.55 -16.46 -1.38
N ASP A 189 8.78 -16.99 -1.37
CA ASP A 189 9.96 -16.27 -0.87
C ASP A 189 10.25 -15.01 -1.67
N LYS A 190 10.04 -15.02 -2.99
CA LYS A 190 10.24 -13.83 -3.83
C LYS A 190 9.25 -12.72 -3.49
N LEU A 191 7.98 -13.05 -3.33
CA LEU A 191 6.96 -12.09 -2.91
C LEU A 191 7.30 -11.51 -1.54
N TYR A 192 7.63 -12.39 -0.58
CA TYR A 192 8.02 -11.97 0.75
C TYR A 192 9.22 -11.03 0.73
N ALA A 193 10.29 -11.39 0.01
CA ALA A 193 11.50 -10.57 -0.08
C ALA A 193 11.22 -9.20 -0.73
N ALA A 194 10.36 -9.15 -1.75
CA ALA A 194 9.97 -7.90 -2.40
C ALA A 194 9.21 -6.96 -1.45
N VAL A 195 8.21 -7.50 -0.73
CA VAL A 195 7.43 -6.73 0.26
C VAL A 195 8.33 -6.29 1.42
N GLN A 196 9.19 -7.16 1.95
CA GLN A 196 10.12 -6.81 3.01
C GLN A 196 11.08 -5.69 2.57
N SER A 197 11.61 -5.77 1.34
CA SER A 197 12.47 -4.72 0.78
C SER A 197 11.75 -3.37 0.70
N ALA A 198 10.46 -3.37 0.31
CA ALA A 198 9.65 -2.17 0.26
C ALA A 198 9.41 -1.58 1.67
N VAL A 199 9.14 -2.44 2.66
CA VAL A 199 8.99 -2.05 4.06
C VAL A 199 10.29 -1.44 4.61
N ASP A 200 11.43 -2.07 4.35
CA ASP A 200 12.74 -1.60 4.81
C ASP A 200 13.10 -0.25 4.18
N ALA A 201 12.83 -0.07 2.88
CA ALA A 201 13.02 1.19 2.19
C ALA A 201 12.13 2.31 2.77
N ALA A 202 10.84 2.04 2.97
CA ALA A 202 9.93 3.00 3.59
C ALA A 202 10.35 3.38 5.02
N ARG A 203 10.84 2.42 5.80
CA ARG A 203 11.42 2.65 7.13
C ARG A 203 12.67 3.51 7.06
N ALA A 204 13.54 3.28 6.10
CA ALA A 204 14.75 4.08 5.89
C ALA A 204 14.41 5.54 5.52
N GLU A 205 13.26 5.78 4.85
CA GLU A 205 12.72 7.11 4.58
C GLU A 205 11.99 7.74 5.79
N GLY A 206 11.96 7.05 6.92
CA GLY A 206 11.42 7.55 8.19
C GLY A 206 9.96 7.20 8.45
N ALA A 207 9.39 6.21 7.75
CA ALA A 207 8.05 5.73 8.05
C ALA A 207 7.98 5.15 9.47
N THR A 208 7.14 5.74 10.32
CA THR A 208 6.90 5.26 11.69
C THR A 208 5.97 4.05 11.69
N TYR A 209 4.98 4.06 10.82
CA TYR A 209 4.01 2.95 10.64
C TYR A 209 4.05 2.48 9.19
N VAL A 210 3.72 1.19 9.01
CA VAL A 210 3.55 0.58 7.69
C VAL A 210 2.21 -0.14 7.66
N VAL A 211 1.42 0.17 6.66
CA VAL A 211 0.17 -0.51 6.32
C VAL A 211 0.42 -1.36 5.08
N ALA A 212 0.21 -2.65 5.18
CA ALA A 212 0.25 -3.54 4.03
C ALA A 212 -1.14 -3.59 3.39
N MET A 213 -1.21 -3.32 2.09
CA MET A 213 -2.39 -3.45 1.25
C MET A 213 -2.20 -4.67 0.36
N GLY A 214 -3.11 -5.65 0.44
CA GLY A 214 -2.88 -6.92 -0.23
C GLY A 214 -4.14 -7.53 -0.82
N HIS A 215 -4.13 -7.68 -2.16
CA HIS A 215 -5.13 -8.49 -2.84
C HIS A 215 -4.66 -9.94 -2.89
N MET A 216 -4.95 -10.71 -1.82
CA MET A 216 -4.41 -12.06 -1.59
C MET A 216 -5.38 -12.90 -0.74
N GLY A 217 -5.18 -14.23 -0.75
CA GLY A 217 -5.91 -15.13 0.15
C GLY A 217 -5.42 -15.05 1.59
N ILE A 218 -6.28 -15.44 2.54
CA ILE A 218 -5.97 -15.53 3.98
C ILE A 218 -6.21 -16.94 4.52
N GLU A 219 -6.67 -17.88 3.71
CA GLU A 219 -7.01 -19.23 4.13
C GLU A 219 -5.76 -20.12 4.21
N GLU A 220 -5.72 -21.02 5.20
CA GLU A 220 -4.66 -22.02 5.34
C GLU A 220 -4.55 -22.97 4.14
N SER A 221 -5.66 -23.15 3.40
CA SER A 221 -5.70 -23.95 2.17
C SER A 221 -5.05 -23.27 0.96
N CYS A 222 -4.78 -21.98 1.02
CA CYS A 222 -4.08 -21.26 -0.04
C CYS A 222 -2.64 -21.74 -0.16
N SER A 223 -2.14 -21.80 -1.39
CA SER A 223 -0.70 -21.98 -1.60
C SER A 223 0.08 -20.86 -0.89
N PRO A 224 1.26 -21.14 -0.31
CA PRO A 224 2.03 -20.15 0.46
C PRO A 224 2.21 -18.81 -0.26
N TYR A 225 2.44 -18.83 -1.56
CA TYR A 225 2.64 -17.62 -2.38
C TYR A 225 1.33 -16.86 -2.70
N MET A 226 0.17 -17.36 -2.28
CA MET A 226 -1.14 -16.70 -2.45
C MET A 226 -1.73 -16.21 -1.14
N SER A 227 -1.06 -16.44 -0.02
CA SER A 227 -1.59 -16.16 1.30
C SER A 227 -0.81 -15.04 1.99
N THR A 228 -1.53 -14.14 2.63
CA THR A 228 -0.95 -13.16 3.56
C THR A 228 -0.36 -13.80 4.82
N CYS A 229 -0.62 -15.09 5.07
CA CYS A 229 -0.09 -15.81 6.24
C CYS A 229 1.44 -15.74 6.32
N LEU A 230 2.16 -15.78 5.20
CA LEU A 230 3.61 -15.61 5.18
C LEU A 230 4.07 -14.24 5.72
N LEU A 231 3.29 -13.19 5.51
CA LEU A 231 3.58 -11.86 6.03
C LEU A 231 3.34 -11.76 7.54
N TYR A 232 2.35 -12.50 8.05
CA TYR A 232 2.04 -12.53 9.49
C TYR A 232 2.99 -13.43 10.28
N THR A 233 3.55 -14.46 9.67
CA THR A 233 4.49 -15.39 10.35
C THR A 233 5.93 -14.89 10.32
N SER A 234 6.22 -13.85 9.54
CA SER A 234 7.51 -13.19 9.57
C SER A 234 7.70 -12.46 10.90
N PRO A 235 8.80 -12.70 11.63
CA PRO A 235 9.06 -12.01 12.87
C PRO A 235 9.24 -10.52 12.59
N SER A 236 8.21 -9.73 12.88
CA SER A 236 8.35 -8.29 12.98
C SER A 236 9.31 -7.99 14.14
N PRO A 237 10.20 -7.01 14.03
CA PRO A 237 11.00 -6.55 15.18
C PRO A 237 10.16 -6.16 16.40
N ARG A 238 8.83 -6.06 16.26
CA ARG A 238 7.87 -5.79 17.33
C ARG A 238 7.17 -7.03 17.88
N ASP A 239 7.29 -8.20 17.23
CA ASP A 239 6.68 -9.44 17.73
C ASP A 239 7.33 -9.94 19.05
N GLY A 240 8.47 -9.36 19.43
CA GLY A 240 9.04 -9.50 20.77
C GLY A 240 8.49 -8.51 21.82
N ALA A 241 7.68 -7.54 21.43
CA ALA A 241 7.00 -6.61 22.32
C ALA A 241 5.56 -7.05 22.50
N THR A 242 5.41 -8.19 23.17
CA THR A 242 4.21 -8.66 23.89
C THR A 242 3.02 -7.72 23.88
N SER A 243 1.96 -8.14 23.22
CA SER A 243 0.61 -7.85 23.69
C SER A 243 0.49 -8.40 25.13
N ARG A 244 0.56 -7.49 26.10
CA ARG A 244 0.06 -7.71 27.46
C ARG A 244 -1.04 -6.73 27.72
#